data_a02ab3dcff6fc862f76103fcd4ea1beb
#
_entry.id   a02ab3dcff6fc862f76103fcd4ea1beb
#
_cell.length_a   1.000
_cell.length_b   1.000
_cell.length_c   1.000
_cell.angle_alpha   90.00
_cell.angle_beta   90.00
_cell.angle_gamma   90.00
#
_symmetry.space_group_name_H-M   'P 1'
#
loop_
_entity.id
_entity.type
_entity.pdbx_description
1 polymer ?
#
loop_
_entity_poly.entity_id
_entity_poly.type
_entity_poly.pdbx_seq_one_letter_code
_entity_poly.pdbx_strand_id
1 'polypeptide(L)'
;MIKPIIRLKKEKTMTVNDAVVFILAAFLLWGAADYCLGNRWGLGERFADGFKAMGPLALSMIGIVSLAPVLAAILIPIVAPFYTAIGADPSSFANTILAIDMGGYALAGEMAKDPQAGLFSWVFLGTMMGPAIVFTIPVALGIIEKEDHPYFAKGILIGLCTVPIGCLIGGLCAGFDIGMIGK
;
A
#
# COMPACT_ATOMS: atom_id res chain seq x y z
N MET A 1 33.29 -17.46 8.94
CA MET A 1 33.37 -18.16 7.64
C MET A 1 32.22 -17.66 6.79
N ILE A 2 32.47 -16.62 5.99
CA ILE A 2 31.46 -15.89 5.21
C ILE A 2 31.28 -16.64 3.88
N LYS A 3 30.10 -17.21 3.66
CA LYS A 3 29.75 -17.82 2.37
C LYS A 3 29.62 -16.73 1.29
N PRO A 4 30.26 -16.86 0.14
CA PRO A 4 30.08 -15.91 -0.96
C PRO A 4 28.66 -16.03 -1.51
N ILE A 5 27.97 -14.89 -1.56
CA ILE A 5 26.68 -14.75 -2.26
C ILE A 5 26.98 -14.96 -3.76
N ILE A 6 26.64 -16.12 -4.27
CA ILE A 6 26.70 -16.42 -5.70
C ILE A 6 25.67 -15.53 -6.39
N ARG A 7 26.15 -14.50 -7.05
CA ARG A 7 25.40 -13.67 -7.97
C ARG A 7 25.04 -14.54 -9.19
N LEU A 8 23.91 -15.21 -9.14
CA LEU A 8 23.31 -15.78 -10.34
C LEU A 8 23.00 -14.64 -11.29
N LYS A 9 23.75 -14.56 -12.37
CA LYS A 9 23.48 -13.68 -13.53
C LYS A 9 22.19 -14.21 -14.17
N LYS A 10 21.04 -13.73 -13.66
CA LYS A 10 19.72 -14.02 -14.21
C LYS A 10 19.67 -13.39 -15.60
N GLU A 11 19.52 -14.17 -16.64
CA GLU A 11 19.20 -13.64 -17.97
C GLU A 11 17.98 -12.74 -17.83
N LYS A 12 18.13 -11.52 -18.33
CA LYS A 12 17.18 -10.43 -18.15
C LYS A 12 16.05 -10.58 -19.17
N THR A 13 15.19 -11.56 -18.96
CA THR A 13 13.88 -11.55 -19.58
C THR A 13 13.12 -10.37 -18.97
N MET A 14 12.78 -9.38 -19.79
CA MET A 14 11.97 -8.25 -19.34
C MET A 14 10.66 -8.78 -18.76
N THR A 15 10.50 -8.59 -17.46
CA THR A 15 9.26 -8.90 -16.76
C THR A 15 8.21 -7.83 -17.13
N VAL A 16 6.93 -8.15 -17.04
CA VAL A 16 5.84 -7.17 -17.23
C VAL A 16 6.05 -5.94 -16.34
N ASN A 17 6.53 -6.15 -15.12
CA ASN A 17 6.88 -5.07 -14.20
C ASN A 17 7.98 -4.15 -14.76
N ASP A 18 9.03 -4.70 -15.36
CA ASP A 18 10.11 -3.90 -15.94
C ASP A 18 9.60 -3.05 -17.11
N ALA A 19 8.68 -3.60 -17.92
CA ALA A 19 8.05 -2.86 -19.00
C ALA A 19 7.21 -1.69 -18.48
N VAL A 20 6.39 -1.91 -17.44
CA VAL A 20 5.60 -0.86 -16.79
C VAL A 20 6.50 0.23 -16.22
N VAL A 21 7.54 -0.14 -15.47
CA VAL A 21 8.51 0.82 -14.88
C VAL A 21 9.20 1.62 -16.00
N PHE A 22 9.58 0.98 -17.10
CA PHE A 22 10.21 1.68 -18.22
C PHE A 22 9.26 2.69 -18.88
N ILE A 23 7.99 2.33 -19.09
CA ILE A 23 6.98 3.24 -19.63
C ILE A 23 6.77 4.44 -18.71
N LEU A 24 6.61 4.19 -17.41
CA LEU A 24 6.45 5.26 -16.42
C LEU A 24 7.66 6.20 -16.39
N ALA A 25 8.89 5.64 -16.43
CA ALA A 25 10.12 6.42 -16.48
C ALA A 25 10.21 7.26 -17.77
N ALA A 26 9.80 6.72 -18.91
CA ALA A 26 9.77 7.46 -20.18
C ALA A 26 8.80 8.65 -20.12
N PHE A 27 7.59 8.46 -19.57
CA PHE A 27 6.64 9.55 -19.37
C PHE A 27 7.12 10.59 -18.36
N LEU A 28 7.79 10.16 -17.28
CA LEU A 28 8.39 11.07 -16.31
C LEU A 28 9.44 11.98 -16.96
N LEU A 29 10.34 11.40 -17.76
CA LEU A 29 11.36 12.14 -18.50
C LEU A 29 10.74 13.09 -19.53
N TRP A 30 9.70 12.64 -20.20
CA TRP A 30 8.98 13.49 -21.17
C TRP A 30 8.30 14.68 -20.48
N GLY A 31 7.61 14.43 -19.35
CA GLY A 31 7.01 15.50 -18.55
C GLY A 31 8.03 16.49 -18.03
N ALA A 32 9.21 16.02 -17.58
CA ALA A 32 10.32 16.87 -17.16
C ALA A 32 10.85 17.73 -18.31
N ALA A 33 11.03 17.13 -19.50
CA ALA A 33 11.49 17.86 -20.67
C ALA A 33 10.47 18.93 -21.11
N ASP A 34 9.18 18.58 -21.12
CA ASP A 34 8.12 19.55 -21.45
C ASP A 34 8.06 20.70 -20.44
N TYR A 35 8.25 20.41 -19.15
CA TYR A 35 8.35 21.44 -18.12
C TYR A 35 9.48 22.43 -18.41
N CYS A 36 10.67 21.92 -18.77
CA CYS A 36 11.84 22.75 -19.10
C CYS A 36 11.64 23.54 -20.40
N LEU A 37 10.83 23.03 -21.34
CA LEU A 37 10.55 23.67 -22.64
C LEU A 37 9.37 24.65 -22.60
N GLY A 38 8.83 24.94 -21.41
CA GLY A 38 7.75 25.89 -21.23
C GLY A 38 6.36 25.31 -21.40
N ASN A 39 6.18 24.01 -21.10
CA ASN A 39 4.88 23.33 -21.02
C ASN A 39 4.08 23.37 -22.33
N ARG A 40 4.71 23.00 -23.43
CA ARG A 40 4.10 23.08 -24.77
C ARG A 40 3.02 21.99 -25.02
N TRP A 41 3.16 20.85 -24.37
CA TRP A 41 2.26 19.68 -24.50
C TRP A 41 1.35 19.47 -23.29
N GLY A 42 1.46 20.30 -22.26
CA GLY A 42 0.66 20.20 -21.03
C GLY A 42 1.09 19.08 -20.07
N LEU A 43 2.15 18.33 -20.40
CA LEU A 43 2.71 17.29 -19.54
C LEU A 43 3.58 17.86 -18.43
N GLY A 44 4.23 19.01 -18.67
CA GLY A 44 5.09 19.68 -17.71
C GLY A 44 4.33 20.18 -16.49
N GLU A 45 3.11 20.66 -16.64
CA GLU A 45 2.24 21.05 -15.54
C GLU A 45 1.90 19.85 -14.66
N ARG A 46 1.55 18.72 -15.27
CA ARG A 46 1.26 17.46 -14.54
C ARG A 46 2.48 16.90 -13.82
N PHE A 47 3.67 17.02 -14.44
CA PHE A 47 4.93 16.69 -13.81
C PHE A 47 5.17 17.56 -12.56
N ALA A 48 4.98 18.88 -12.66
CA ALA A 48 5.12 19.79 -11.53
C ALA A 48 4.11 19.51 -10.40
N ASP A 49 2.86 19.20 -10.76
CA ASP A 49 1.82 18.84 -9.79
C ASP A 49 2.15 17.54 -9.04
N GLY A 50 2.71 16.54 -9.75
CA GLY A 50 3.22 15.32 -9.13
C GLY A 50 4.30 15.63 -8.08
N PHE A 51 5.25 16.49 -8.39
CA PHE A 51 6.27 16.92 -7.43
C PHE A 51 5.72 17.68 -6.22
N LYS A 52 4.74 18.57 -6.45
CA LYS A 52 4.07 19.28 -5.35
C LYS A 52 3.34 18.32 -4.40
N ALA A 53 2.74 17.27 -4.94
CA ALA A 53 2.05 16.24 -4.15
C ALA A 53 3.02 15.40 -3.30
N MET A 54 4.29 15.26 -3.70
CA MET A 54 5.29 14.47 -2.95
C MET A 54 5.57 15.03 -1.55
N GLY A 55 5.55 16.35 -1.38
CA GLY A 55 5.85 16.98 -0.09
C GLY A 55 4.92 16.53 1.04
N PRO A 56 3.60 16.72 0.92
CA PRO A 56 2.63 16.24 1.91
C PRO A 56 2.69 14.73 2.16
N LEU A 57 2.87 13.93 1.10
CA LEU A 57 3.01 12.46 1.22
C LEU A 57 4.27 12.09 1.99
N ALA A 58 5.41 12.67 1.65
CA ALA A 58 6.68 12.43 2.36
C ALA A 58 6.58 12.83 3.84
N LEU A 59 5.94 13.96 4.14
CA LEU A 59 5.76 14.42 5.52
C LEU A 59 4.92 13.43 6.34
N SER A 60 3.83 12.93 5.77
CA SER A 60 2.99 11.90 6.40
C SER A 60 3.76 10.62 6.65
N MET A 61 4.51 10.13 5.65
CA MET A 61 5.35 8.94 5.79
C MET A 61 6.42 9.10 6.87
N ILE A 62 7.16 10.21 6.86
CA ILE A 62 8.21 10.48 7.86
C ILE A 62 7.59 10.50 9.26
N GLY A 63 6.43 11.13 9.43
CA GLY A 63 5.72 11.17 10.70
C GLY A 63 5.38 9.77 11.22
N ILE A 64 4.69 8.97 10.42
CA ILE A 64 4.28 7.62 10.83
C ILE A 64 5.50 6.70 11.03
N VAL A 65 6.47 6.70 10.10
CA VAL A 65 7.67 5.84 10.23
C VAL A 65 8.47 6.19 11.48
N SER A 66 8.66 7.48 11.78
CA SER A 66 9.38 7.91 12.98
C SER A 66 8.65 7.56 14.28
N LEU A 67 7.32 7.58 14.25
CA LEU A 67 6.48 7.27 15.41
C LEU A 67 6.09 5.78 15.49
N ALA A 68 6.35 4.98 14.46
CA ALA A 68 5.91 3.59 14.39
C ALA A 68 6.24 2.76 15.65
N PRO A 69 7.47 2.79 16.21
CA PRO A 69 7.77 2.03 17.43
C PRO A 69 6.95 2.51 18.63
N VAL A 70 6.71 3.81 18.77
CA VAL A 70 5.94 4.40 19.86
C VAL A 70 4.47 4.05 19.71
N LEU A 71 3.93 4.20 18.50
CA LEU A 71 2.54 3.82 18.19
C LEU A 71 2.31 2.33 18.41
N ALA A 72 3.23 1.48 17.99
CA ALA A 72 3.16 0.04 18.21
C ALA A 72 3.15 -0.28 19.71
N ALA A 73 4.02 0.34 20.50
CA ALA A 73 4.05 0.14 21.97
C ALA A 73 2.73 0.50 22.66
N ILE A 74 2.01 1.50 22.14
CA ILE A 74 0.71 1.92 22.68
C ILE A 74 -0.42 1.02 22.14
N LEU A 75 -0.37 0.66 20.87
CA LEU A 75 -1.45 -0.07 20.19
C LEU A 75 -1.42 -1.56 20.49
N ILE A 76 -0.24 -2.19 20.57
CA ILE A 76 -0.12 -3.63 20.79
C ILE A 76 -0.89 -4.10 22.04
N PRO A 77 -0.77 -3.47 23.23
CA PRO A 77 -1.52 -3.92 24.39
C PRO A 77 -3.03 -3.90 24.22
N ILE A 78 -3.54 -3.02 23.37
CA ILE A 78 -4.98 -2.84 23.10
C ILE A 78 -5.45 -3.77 21.99
N VAL A 79 -4.71 -3.80 20.91
CA VAL A 79 -5.08 -4.48 19.65
C VAL A 79 -4.75 -5.98 19.69
N ALA A 80 -3.58 -6.36 20.23
CA ALA A 80 -3.11 -7.73 20.20
C ALA A 80 -4.03 -8.74 20.91
N PRO A 81 -4.63 -8.44 22.09
CA PRO A 81 -5.56 -9.37 22.71
C PRO A 81 -6.79 -9.65 21.84
N PHE A 82 -7.32 -8.62 21.19
CA PHE A 82 -8.48 -8.75 20.31
C PHE A 82 -8.14 -9.56 19.06
N TYR A 83 -7.07 -9.20 18.34
CA TYR A 83 -6.66 -9.89 17.12
C TYR A 83 -6.23 -11.33 17.38
N THR A 84 -5.50 -11.59 18.47
CA THR A 84 -5.17 -12.97 18.87
C THR A 84 -6.38 -13.80 19.26
N ALA A 85 -7.41 -13.20 19.84
CA ALA A 85 -8.64 -13.92 20.18
C ALA A 85 -9.39 -14.40 18.92
N ILE A 86 -9.32 -13.65 17.82
CA ILE A 86 -9.90 -14.07 16.53
C ILE A 86 -8.89 -14.85 15.65
N GLY A 87 -7.69 -15.11 16.17
CA GLY A 87 -6.65 -15.86 15.46
C GLY A 87 -5.84 -15.05 14.45
N ALA A 88 -6.02 -13.73 14.37
CA ALA A 88 -5.32 -12.84 13.42
C ALA A 88 -4.04 -12.24 14.02
N ASP A 89 -3.09 -11.88 13.16
CA ASP A 89 -1.89 -11.16 13.57
C ASP A 89 -2.19 -9.67 13.76
N PRO A 90 -1.65 -9.01 14.83
CA PRO A 90 -1.87 -7.60 15.11
C PRO A 90 -1.42 -6.64 13.99
N SER A 91 -0.48 -7.06 13.12
CA SER A 91 -0.05 -6.28 11.97
C SER A 91 -1.19 -5.97 10.98
N SER A 92 -2.21 -6.82 10.93
CA SER A 92 -3.39 -6.63 10.10
C SER A 92 -4.17 -5.38 10.45
N PHE A 93 -4.15 -4.97 11.73
CA PHE A 93 -4.76 -3.71 12.18
C PHE A 93 -4.11 -2.50 11.51
N ALA A 94 -2.79 -2.42 11.54
CA ALA A 94 -2.05 -1.30 10.96
C ALA A 94 -2.39 -1.11 9.47
N ASN A 95 -2.38 -2.20 8.71
CA ASN A 95 -2.62 -2.16 7.27
C ASN A 95 -4.10 -2.10 6.85
N THR A 96 -5.01 -2.36 7.78
CA THR A 96 -6.44 -2.11 7.57
C THR A 96 -6.74 -0.61 7.59
N ILE A 97 -6.04 0.15 8.44
CA ILE A 97 -6.29 1.59 8.63
C ILE A 97 -5.33 2.44 7.80
N LEU A 98 -4.06 2.03 7.69
CA LEU A 98 -3.03 2.79 6.99
C LEU A 98 -2.72 2.16 5.63
N ALA A 99 -2.68 3.00 4.61
CA ALA A 99 -2.15 2.59 3.32
C ALA A 99 -0.63 2.35 3.40
N ILE A 100 -0.12 1.48 2.54
CA ILE A 100 1.29 1.10 2.49
C ILE A 100 2.23 2.31 2.35
N ASP A 101 1.84 3.28 1.55
CA ASP A 101 2.56 4.53 1.27
C ASP A 101 2.44 5.57 2.40
N MET A 102 1.55 5.36 3.36
CA MET A 102 1.37 6.23 4.53
C MET A 102 1.99 5.66 5.81
N GLY A 103 2.97 4.80 5.69
CA GLY A 103 3.69 4.21 6.83
C GLY A 103 3.05 2.93 7.39
N GLY A 104 2.01 2.40 6.72
CA GLY A 104 1.39 1.12 7.10
C GLY A 104 2.39 -0.03 7.16
N TYR A 105 3.36 -0.05 6.26
CA TYR A 105 4.46 -1.02 6.28
C TYR A 105 5.28 -0.96 7.58
N ALA A 106 5.72 0.24 7.97
CA ALA A 106 6.57 0.41 9.14
C ALA A 106 5.83 0.02 10.44
N LEU A 107 4.58 0.50 10.59
CA LEU A 107 3.77 0.18 11.77
C LEU A 107 3.41 -1.31 11.82
N ALA A 108 3.06 -1.92 10.71
CA ALA A 108 2.77 -3.35 10.64
C ALA A 108 4.00 -4.20 10.99
N GLY A 109 5.19 -3.79 10.54
CA GLY A 109 6.46 -4.45 10.88
C GLY A 109 6.73 -4.47 12.38
N GLU A 110 6.45 -3.36 13.07
CA GLU A 110 6.60 -3.25 14.54
C GLU A 110 5.52 -4.03 15.30
N MET A 111 4.32 -4.20 14.72
CA MET A 111 3.19 -4.89 15.36
C MET A 111 3.14 -6.38 15.06
N ALA A 112 3.85 -6.86 14.03
CA ALA A 112 3.81 -8.24 13.59
C ALA A 112 4.42 -9.19 14.62
N LYS A 113 3.67 -10.24 14.98
CA LYS A 113 4.18 -11.36 15.78
C LYS A 113 4.88 -12.39 14.90
N ASP A 114 4.36 -12.59 13.69
CA ASP A 114 4.93 -13.45 12.66
C ASP A 114 5.37 -12.58 11.47
N PRO A 115 6.66 -12.65 11.06
CA PRO A 115 7.14 -11.89 9.91
C PRO A 115 6.40 -12.19 8.60
N GLN A 116 5.92 -13.43 8.41
CA GLN A 116 5.15 -13.79 7.23
C GLN A 116 3.74 -13.20 7.26
N ALA A 117 3.10 -13.20 8.41
CA ALA A 117 1.81 -12.53 8.60
C ALA A 117 1.94 -11.03 8.41
N GLY A 118 3.01 -10.40 8.92
CA GLY A 118 3.34 -9.01 8.64
C GLY A 118 3.50 -8.73 7.15
N LEU A 119 4.25 -9.57 6.44
CA LEU A 119 4.45 -9.47 5.00
C LEU A 119 3.13 -9.60 4.23
N PHE A 120 2.33 -10.60 4.57
CA PHE A 120 1.00 -10.80 3.97
C PHE A 120 0.10 -9.58 4.19
N SER A 121 0.06 -9.09 5.44
CA SER A 121 -0.74 -7.94 5.83
C SER A 121 -0.39 -6.69 5.00
N TRP A 122 0.88 -6.33 4.89
CA TRP A 122 1.22 -5.12 4.15
C TRP A 122 1.10 -5.28 2.63
N VAL A 123 1.38 -6.48 2.08
CA VAL A 123 1.25 -6.72 0.63
C VAL A 123 -0.21 -6.71 0.18
N PHE A 124 -1.11 -7.32 0.96
CA PHE A 124 -2.52 -7.46 0.54
C PHE A 124 -3.43 -6.43 1.22
N LEU A 125 -3.45 -6.34 2.54
CA LEU A 125 -4.32 -5.39 3.24
C LEU A 125 -3.86 -3.95 3.04
N GLY A 126 -2.56 -3.68 3.16
CA GLY A 126 -1.98 -2.35 3.00
C GLY A 126 -2.11 -1.79 1.58
N THR A 127 -2.26 -2.63 0.57
CA THR A 127 -2.49 -2.20 -0.82
C THR A 127 -3.96 -2.14 -1.22
N MET A 128 -4.83 -2.89 -0.57
CA MET A 128 -6.25 -2.97 -0.90
C MET A 128 -7.13 -2.20 0.09
N MET A 129 -7.06 -2.56 1.37
CA MET A 129 -7.94 -2.02 2.41
C MET A 129 -7.51 -0.61 2.84
N GLY A 130 -6.24 -0.41 3.15
CA GLY A 130 -5.69 0.87 3.57
C GLY A 130 -6.03 2.00 2.60
N PRO A 131 -5.66 1.91 1.31
CA PRO A 131 -6.00 2.92 0.31
C PRO A 131 -7.50 3.12 0.13
N ALA A 132 -8.32 2.06 0.24
CA ALA A 132 -9.76 2.19 0.14
C ALA A 132 -10.33 3.11 1.22
N ILE A 133 -9.87 2.94 2.47
CA ILE A 133 -10.35 3.73 3.62
C ILE A 133 -9.76 5.15 3.61
N VAL A 134 -8.45 5.28 3.38
CA VAL A 134 -7.76 6.57 3.54
C VAL A 134 -7.90 7.48 2.32
N PHE A 135 -7.96 6.92 1.12
CA PHE A 135 -8.00 7.69 -0.13
C PHE A 135 -9.33 7.57 -0.86
N THR A 136 -9.74 6.35 -1.19
CA THR A 136 -10.87 6.16 -2.11
C THR A 136 -12.16 6.73 -1.53
N ILE A 137 -12.47 6.45 -0.28
CA ILE A 137 -13.70 6.94 0.35
C ILE A 137 -13.69 8.46 0.48
N PRO A 138 -12.68 9.11 1.12
CA PRO A 138 -12.70 10.57 1.28
C PRO A 138 -12.67 11.32 -0.05
N VAL A 139 -11.86 10.87 -1.01
CA VAL A 139 -11.73 11.53 -2.32
C VAL A 139 -13.02 11.39 -3.11
N ALA A 140 -13.62 10.21 -3.15
CA ALA A 140 -14.86 9.97 -3.87
C ALA A 140 -16.02 10.79 -3.29
N LEU A 141 -16.13 10.88 -1.95
CA LEU A 141 -17.14 11.71 -1.29
C LEU A 141 -16.98 13.21 -1.60
N GLY A 142 -15.77 13.66 -1.95
CA GLY A 142 -15.49 15.02 -2.36
C GLY A 142 -15.82 15.33 -3.83
N ILE A 143 -15.92 14.29 -4.68
CA ILE A 143 -16.10 14.42 -6.14
C ILE A 143 -17.51 14.04 -6.57
N ILE A 144 -18.08 13.00 -5.96
CA ILE A 144 -19.38 12.42 -6.33
C ILE A 144 -20.50 13.35 -5.87
N GLU A 145 -21.53 13.54 -6.71
CA GLU A 145 -22.72 14.30 -6.36
C GLU A 145 -23.45 13.66 -5.17
N LYS A 146 -24.07 14.49 -4.32
CA LYS A 146 -24.72 14.02 -3.09
C LYS A 146 -25.83 13.00 -3.34
N GLU A 147 -26.48 13.10 -4.49
CA GLU A 147 -27.54 12.19 -4.90
C GLU A 147 -27.03 10.77 -5.14
N ASP A 148 -25.73 10.63 -5.54
CA ASP A 148 -25.08 9.36 -5.84
C ASP A 148 -24.39 8.73 -4.61
N HIS A 149 -24.30 9.42 -3.47
CA HIS A 149 -23.68 8.88 -2.24
C HIS A 149 -24.25 7.52 -1.81
N PRO A 150 -25.59 7.24 -1.89
CA PRO A 150 -26.12 5.93 -1.52
C PRO A 150 -25.65 4.80 -2.42
N TYR A 151 -25.46 5.07 -3.72
CA TYR A 151 -24.93 4.08 -4.67
C TYR A 151 -23.44 3.82 -4.42
N PHE A 152 -22.69 4.89 -4.17
CA PHE A 152 -21.30 4.81 -3.79
C PHE A 152 -21.11 4.00 -2.51
N ALA A 153 -21.92 4.26 -1.47
CA ALA A 153 -21.85 3.53 -0.22
C ALA A 153 -22.10 2.02 -0.42
N LYS A 154 -23.08 1.64 -1.25
CA LYS A 154 -23.31 0.24 -1.60
C LYS A 154 -22.12 -0.37 -2.35
N GLY A 155 -21.55 0.36 -3.30
CA GLY A 155 -20.36 -0.06 -4.05
C GLY A 155 -19.16 -0.30 -3.13
N ILE A 156 -18.89 0.61 -2.20
CA ILE A 156 -17.82 0.46 -1.21
C ILE A 156 -18.05 -0.75 -0.31
N LEU A 157 -19.27 -0.96 0.19
CA LEU A 157 -19.56 -2.12 1.03
C LEU A 157 -19.31 -3.44 0.29
N ILE A 158 -19.76 -3.54 -0.96
CA ILE A 158 -19.51 -4.71 -1.80
C ILE A 158 -17.99 -4.87 -2.05
N GLY A 159 -17.31 -3.77 -2.39
CA GLY A 159 -15.86 -3.75 -2.58
C GLY A 159 -15.10 -4.26 -1.35
N LEU A 160 -15.41 -3.73 -0.16
CA LEU A 160 -14.80 -4.16 1.09
C LEU A 160 -15.05 -5.64 1.40
N CYS A 161 -16.25 -6.17 1.08
CA CYS A 161 -16.54 -7.59 1.23
C CYS A 161 -15.74 -8.47 0.27
N THR A 162 -15.32 -7.97 -0.89
CA THR A 162 -14.50 -8.72 -1.85
C THR A 162 -13.02 -8.72 -1.52
N VAL A 163 -12.52 -7.77 -0.73
CA VAL A 163 -11.10 -7.68 -0.32
C VAL A 163 -10.60 -8.96 0.35
N PRO A 164 -11.27 -9.56 1.34
CA PRO A 164 -10.81 -10.82 1.94
C PRO A 164 -10.67 -11.95 0.92
N ILE A 165 -11.59 -12.03 -0.02
CA ILE A 165 -11.55 -13.06 -1.09
C ILE A 165 -10.33 -12.82 -1.99
N GLY A 166 -10.09 -11.57 -2.37
CA GLY A 166 -8.91 -11.17 -3.14
C GLY A 166 -7.60 -11.47 -2.41
N CYS A 167 -7.54 -11.18 -1.11
CA CYS A 167 -6.38 -11.48 -0.25
C CYS A 167 -6.12 -12.99 -0.16
N LEU A 168 -7.17 -13.82 -0.01
CA LEU A 168 -7.06 -15.28 0.01
C LEU A 168 -6.47 -15.80 -1.31
N ILE A 169 -7.06 -15.42 -2.43
CA ILE A 169 -6.62 -15.88 -3.75
C ILE A 169 -5.19 -15.38 -4.03
N GLY A 170 -4.93 -14.12 -3.78
CA GLY A 170 -3.60 -13.53 -3.98
C GLY A 170 -2.54 -14.17 -3.10
N GLY A 171 -2.84 -14.42 -1.83
CA GLY A 171 -1.96 -15.10 -0.89
C GLY A 171 -1.61 -16.52 -1.32
N LEU A 172 -2.62 -17.28 -1.76
CA LEU A 172 -2.41 -18.64 -2.30
C LEU A 172 -1.53 -18.63 -3.55
N CYS A 173 -1.79 -17.70 -4.49
CA CYS A 173 -0.97 -17.55 -5.69
C CYS A 173 0.47 -17.12 -5.38
N ALA A 174 0.68 -16.36 -4.31
CA ALA A 174 1.99 -15.94 -3.84
C ALA A 174 2.73 -17.02 -3.03
N GLY A 175 2.07 -18.15 -2.72
CA GLY A 175 2.68 -19.27 -2.00
C GLY A 175 2.71 -19.13 -0.49
N PHE A 176 1.85 -18.28 0.08
CA PHE A 176 1.67 -18.22 1.53
C PHE A 176 0.92 -19.44 2.05
N ASP A 177 1.21 -19.83 3.30
CA ASP A 177 0.55 -20.96 3.93
C ASP A 177 -0.93 -20.68 4.18
N ILE A 178 -1.81 -21.65 3.79
CA ILE A 178 -3.26 -21.54 3.96
C ILE A 178 -3.65 -21.38 5.44
N GLY A 179 -2.92 -22.07 6.33
CA GLY A 179 -3.16 -21.98 7.77
C GLY A 179 -2.87 -20.59 8.35
N MET A 180 -1.99 -19.82 7.72
CA MET A 180 -1.68 -18.43 8.09
C MET A 180 -2.68 -17.44 7.49
N ILE A 181 -3.05 -17.63 6.21
CA ILE A 181 -3.97 -16.72 5.49
C ILE A 181 -5.39 -16.76 6.07
N GLY A 182 -5.82 -17.92 6.55
CA GLY A 182 -7.18 -18.13 7.08
C GLY A 182 -7.38 -17.72 8.55
N LYS A 183 -6.33 -17.18 9.16
CA LYS A 183 -6.35 -16.64 10.52
C LYS A 183 -6.34 -15.12 10.48
#